data_28233913cbe64195d2859e09643c9847
#
_entry.id   28233913cbe64195d2859e09643c9847
#
_cell.length_a   1.000
_cell.length_b   1.000
_cell.length_c   1.000
_cell.angle_alpha   90.00
_cell.angle_beta   90.00
_cell.angle_gamma   90.00
#
_symmetry.space_group_name_H-M   'P 1'
#
loop_
_entity.id
_entity.type
_entity.pdbx_description
1 polymer ?
#
loop_
_entity_poly.entity_id
_entity_poly.type
_entity_poly.pdbx_seq_one_letter_code
_entity_poly.pdbx_strand_id
1 'polypeptide(L)'
;MFAKRLQFKKRCDIINSIMKITLTDDQERAKNLITEWYLNTDDQVFVLSGYAGTGKTFLIDYIVRKVLMLKVGSEAVFVSPTGKAAANLVKNGTLAGTLHSLIYIRDEDDFEVNENGEIVDREELSFIKKEKIGEKIKLIIIDEASMINEAVLNDLLSFGVKCLFSGDGAQLPPVNGTCPLLANPHYTMKEIVRQAADNPIIQVATMARQGQPIPYGNYGDTVCVIRREGLSKADRERLFLKADQIICGRNSTRNRLNDEVRGYKGLKKSERLPTEGEKLICTLNDWENRSIRVKNFILSMGSSARRRTFRSRKMNLRPWNLKRIF
;
A
#
# COMPACT_ATOMS: atom_id res chain seq x y z
N MET A 1 32.16 14.97 -15.89
CA MET A 1 31.15 15.24 -14.87
C MET A 1 30.41 16.56 -15.08
N PHE A 2 31.09 17.68 -15.24
CA PHE A 2 30.49 19.03 -15.40
C PHE A 2 29.57 19.18 -16.63
N ALA A 3 29.94 18.63 -17.78
CA ALA A 3 29.14 18.71 -19.01
C ALA A 3 27.79 17.96 -18.91
N LYS A 4 27.76 16.81 -18.25
CA LYS A 4 26.51 16.08 -17.97
C LYS A 4 25.56 16.87 -17.07
N ARG A 5 26.10 17.59 -16.08
CA ARG A 5 25.37 18.44 -15.12
C ARG A 5 24.73 19.64 -15.82
N LEU A 6 25.45 20.28 -16.76
CA LEU A 6 24.94 21.42 -17.53
C LEU A 6 23.83 21.04 -18.52
N GLN A 7 24.00 19.90 -19.18
CA GLN A 7 23.04 19.37 -20.13
C GLN A 7 21.75 18.90 -19.43
N PHE A 8 21.89 18.36 -18.22
CA PHE A 8 20.80 17.94 -17.38
C PHE A 8 19.98 19.13 -16.87
N LYS A 9 20.64 20.18 -16.36
CA LYS A 9 19.99 21.41 -15.90
C LYS A 9 19.17 22.08 -17.01
N LYS A 10 19.73 22.24 -18.20
CA LYS A 10 19.01 22.79 -19.38
C LYS A 10 17.79 21.95 -19.77
N ARG A 11 17.85 20.61 -19.67
CA ARG A 11 16.70 19.73 -19.95
C ARG A 11 15.59 19.88 -18.92
N CYS A 12 15.92 19.97 -17.64
CA CYS A 12 14.94 20.20 -16.58
C CYS A 12 14.20 21.52 -16.76
N ASP A 13 14.91 22.61 -17.12
CA ASP A 13 14.31 23.93 -17.29
C ASP A 13 13.34 23.97 -18.50
N ILE A 14 13.65 23.26 -19.58
CA ILE A 14 12.78 23.17 -20.77
C ILE A 14 11.51 22.36 -20.47
N ILE A 15 11.63 21.25 -19.71
CA ILE A 15 10.48 20.40 -19.38
C ILE A 15 9.53 21.10 -18.42
N ASN A 16 10.06 21.85 -17.44
CA ASN A 16 9.24 22.65 -16.52
C ASN A 16 8.46 23.76 -17.23
N SER A 17 8.99 24.31 -18.33
CA SER A 17 8.31 25.35 -19.10
C SER A 17 7.15 24.82 -19.97
N ILE A 18 7.16 23.52 -20.34
CA ILE A 18 6.16 22.93 -21.24
C ILE A 18 4.94 22.38 -20.46
N MET A 19 5.16 21.94 -19.22
CA MET A 19 4.08 21.37 -18.39
C MET A 19 3.87 22.24 -17.17
N LYS A 20 3.05 23.20 -17.08
CA LYS A 20 2.69 24.08 -15.93
C LYS A 20 2.51 23.34 -14.56
N ILE A 21 3.45 22.43 -14.22
CA ILE A 21 3.52 21.77 -12.92
C ILE A 21 4.31 22.70 -12.01
N THR A 22 3.64 23.29 -11.04
CA THR A 22 4.28 24.09 -9.99
C THR A 22 4.45 23.19 -8.77
N LEU A 23 5.69 22.87 -8.43
CA LEU A 23 6.02 22.18 -7.20
C LEU A 23 6.03 23.17 -6.03
N THR A 24 5.73 22.70 -4.82
CA THR A 24 5.92 23.50 -3.61
C THR A 24 7.42 23.62 -3.28
N ASP A 25 7.79 24.56 -2.42
CA ASP A 25 9.19 24.74 -2.02
C ASP A 25 9.76 23.47 -1.38
N ASP A 26 8.94 22.77 -0.61
CA ASP A 26 9.28 21.52 0.04
C ASP A 26 9.49 20.39 -1.00
N GLN A 27 8.64 20.33 -2.01
CA GLN A 27 8.77 19.39 -3.13
C GLN A 27 10.00 19.70 -4.00
N GLU A 28 10.31 20.96 -4.24
CA GLU A 28 11.53 21.37 -4.97
C GLU A 28 12.80 20.93 -4.23
N ARG A 29 12.85 21.13 -2.92
CA ARG A 29 13.97 20.66 -2.10
C ARG A 29 14.13 19.15 -2.15
N ALA A 30 13.04 18.39 -1.95
CA ALA A 30 13.05 16.94 -2.02
C ALA A 30 13.52 16.45 -3.41
N LYS A 31 13.01 17.08 -4.50
CA LYS A 31 13.44 16.78 -5.87
C LYS A 31 14.94 16.96 -6.06
N ASN A 32 15.49 18.05 -5.59
CA ASN A 32 16.91 18.36 -5.74
C ASN A 32 17.78 17.36 -4.98
N LEU A 33 17.41 17.01 -3.73
CA LEU A 33 18.13 16.03 -2.92
C LEU A 33 18.09 14.63 -3.54
N ILE A 34 16.93 14.17 -4.01
CA ILE A 34 16.78 12.86 -4.64
C ILE A 34 17.58 12.81 -5.96
N THR A 35 17.56 13.88 -6.72
CA THR A 35 18.31 13.96 -7.99
C THR A 35 19.81 13.94 -7.74
N GLU A 36 20.29 14.70 -6.74
CA GLU A 36 21.71 14.72 -6.34
C GLU A 36 22.16 13.34 -5.85
N TRP A 37 21.38 12.72 -4.97
CA TRP A 37 21.65 11.35 -4.52
C TRP A 37 21.73 10.37 -5.69
N TYR A 38 20.78 10.39 -6.60
CA TYR A 38 20.74 9.42 -7.69
C TYR A 38 21.92 9.58 -8.66
N LEU A 39 22.32 10.83 -8.96
CA LEU A 39 23.32 11.11 -9.98
C LEU A 39 24.76 11.18 -9.48
N ASN A 40 24.96 11.60 -8.23
CA ASN A 40 26.26 12.07 -7.75
C ASN A 40 26.76 11.36 -6.49
N THR A 41 26.02 10.41 -5.93
CA THR A 41 26.51 9.59 -4.81
C THR A 41 26.52 8.12 -5.18
N ASP A 42 27.31 7.34 -4.46
CA ASP A 42 27.31 5.87 -4.53
C ASP A 42 26.38 5.25 -3.48
N ASP A 43 25.75 6.07 -2.65
CA ASP A 43 24.82 5.62 -1.63
C ASP A 43 23.65 4.86 -2.27
N GLN A 44 23.44 3.65 -1.79
CA GLN A 44 22.40 2.76 -2.31
C GLN A 44 20.99 3.21 -1.91
N VAL A 45 20.85 3.89 -0.76
CA VAL A 45 19.57 4.17 -0.10
C VAL A 45 19.28 5.66 -0.04
N PHE A 46 18.05 6.05 -0.42
CA PHE A 46 17.49 7.35 -0.06
C PHE A 46 16.11 7.16 0.58
N VAL A 47 15.86 7.84 1.68
CA VAL A 47 14.60 7.76 2.43
C VAL A 47 13.91 9.11 2.41
N LEU A 48 12.76 9.17 1.75
CA LEU A 48 11.85 10.30 1.72
C LEU A 48 10.69 10.04 2.68
N SER A 49 10.69 10.68 3.81
CA SER A 49 9.53 10.70 4.71
C SER A 49 8.62 11.88 4.36
N GLY A 50 7.37 11.83 4.80
CA GLY A 50 6.49 13.00 4.68
C GLY A 50 5.08 12.72 5.10
N TYR A 51 4.37 13.80 5.41
CA TYR A 51 2.99 13.76 5.89
C TYR A 51 2.01 13.31 4.81
N ALA A 52 0.83 12.86 5.23
CA ALA A 52 -0.27 12.65 4.28
C ALA A 52 -0.61 13.97 3.58
N GLY A 53 -0.84 13.93 2.26
CA GLY A 53 -1.17 15.12 1.48
C GLY A 53 0.01 15.98 1.03
N THR A 54 1.26 15.59 1.30
CA THR A 54 2.46 16.31 0.80
C THR A 54 2.81 15.99 -0.66
N GLY A 55 2.13 15.01 -1.27
CA GLY A 55 2.33 14.65 -2.68
C GLY A 55 3.57 13.79 -2.96
N LYS A 56 4.08 13.00 -1.99
CA LYS A 56 5.26 12.13 -2.15
C LYS A 56 5.24 11.28 -3.42
N THR A 57 4.19 10.49 -3.58
CA THR A 57 4.05 9.55 -4.72
C THR A 57 4.03 10.28 -6.06
N PHE A 58 3.32 11.42 -6.13
CA PHE A 58 3.32 12.28 -7.31
C PHE A 58 4.73 12.83 -7.61
N LEU A 59 5.42 13.36 -6.59
CA LEU A 59 6.76 13.93 -6.75
C LEU A 59 7.76 12.87 -7.23
N ILE A 60 7.72 11.68 -6.66
CA ILE A 60 8.62 10.58 -7.05
C ILE A 60 8.36 10.15 -8.51
N ASP A 61 7.09 9.97 -8.91
CA ASP A 61 6.76 9.65 -10.30
C ASP A 61 7.22 10.74 -11.26
N TYR A 62 7.04 12.02 -10.89
CA TYR A 62 7.55 13.16 -11.64
C TYR A 62 9.09 13.12 -11.77
N ILE A 63 9.82 12.89 -10.68
CA ILE A 63 11.28 12.79 -10.69
C ILE A 63 11.73 11.66 -11.62
N VAL A 64 11.18 10.47 -11.46
CA VAL A 64 11.55 9.28 -12.23
C VAL A 64 11.34 9.51 -13.71
N ARG A 65 10.16 10.00 -14.11
CA ARG A 65 9.78 10.14 -15.53
C ARG A 65 10.32 11.39 -16.20
N LYS A 66 10.36 12.52 -15.48
CA LYS A 66 10.63 13.83 -16.09
C LYS A 66 12.02 14.35 -15.78
N VAL A 67 12.56 14.04 -14.60
CA VAL A 67 13.87 14.50 -14.19
C VAL A 67 14.93 13.46 -14.54
N LEU A 68 14.81 12.23 -14.09
CA LEU A 68 15.77 11.15 -14.33
C LEU A 68 15.58 10.48 -15.70
N MET A 69 14.40 10.65 -16.33
CA MET A 69 14.03 10.09 -17.62
C MET A 69 14.15 8.56 -17.68
N LEU A 70 13.90 7.89 -16.57
CA LEU A 70 13.93 6.43 -16.49
C LEU A 70 12.61 5.83 -17.00
N LYS A 71 12.73 4.70 -17.70
CA LYS A 71 11.56 3.95 -18.18
C LYS A 71 10.95 3.15 -17.03
N VAL A 72 9.74 3.56 -16.60
CA VAL A 72 8.99 2.85 -15.56
C VAL A 72 8.61 1.46 -16.03
N GLY A 73 8.82 0.45 -15.18
CA GLY A 73 8.59 -0.97 -15.45
C GLY A 73 9.80 -1.72 -16.01
N SER A 74 10.88 -1.02 -16.42
CA SER A 74 12.10 -1.66 -16.90
C SER A 74 13.38 -1.12 -16.28
N GLU A 75 13.54 0.21 -16.18
CA GLU A 75 14.71 0.84 -15.56
C GLU A 75 14.43 1.34 -14.16
N ALA A 76 13.18 1.78 -13.92
CA ALA A 76 12.67 2.13 -12.60
C ALA A 76 11.43 1.28 -12.29
N VAL A 77 11.41 0.61 -11.14
CA VAL A 77 10.30 -0.23 -10.72
C VAL A 77 9.70 0.30 -9.43
N PHE A 78 8.37 0.46 -9.43
CA PHE A 78 7.62 0.83 -8.25
C PHE A 78 7.09 -0.42 -7.57
N VAL A 79 7.34 -0.53 -6.28
CA VAL A 79 6.86 -1.64 -5.46
C VAL A 79 6.28 -1.14 -4.15
N SER A 80 5.44 -1.96 -3.54
CA SER A 80 4.91 -1.70 -2.22
C SER A 80 4.88 -2.99 -1.40
N PRO A 81 4.99 -2.93 -0.07
CA PRO A 81 4.91 -4.11 0.80
C PRO A 81 3.59 -4.88 0.69
N THR A 82 2.50 -4.21 0.31
CA THR A 82 1.17 -4.83 0.22
C THR A 82 0.58 -4.77 -1.17
N GLY A 83 -0.18 -5.81 -1.56
CA GLY A 83 -0.90 -5.84 -2.84
C GLY A 83 -1.93 -4.70 -2.99
N LYS A 84 -2.55 -4.25 -1.89
CA LYS A 84 -3.50 -3.14 -1.90
C LYS A 84 -2.81 -1.81 -2.25
N ALA A 85 -1.66 -1.54 -1.66
CA ALA A 85 -0.90 -0.33 -1.96
C ALA A 85 -0.34 -0.36 -3.39
N ALA A 86 0.19 -1.50 -3.84
CA ALA A 86 0.60 -1.69 -5.23
C ALA A 86 -0.56 -1.44 -6.21
N ALA A 87 -1.75 -1.99 -5.92
CA ALA A 87 -2.94 -1.76 -6.74
C ALA A 87 -3.39 -0.29 -6.78
N ASN A 88 -3.19 0.47 -5.70
CA ASN A 88 -3.45 1.90 -5.68
C ASN A 88 -2.49 2.67 -6.60
N LEU A 89 -1.20 2.32 -6.61
CA LEU A 89 -0.23 2.89 -7.56
C LEU A 89 -0.64 2.63 -9.01
N VAL A 90 -1.04 1.38 -9.32
CA VAL A 90 -1.54 1.02 -10.66
C VAL A 90 -2.79 1.81 -11.05
N LYS A 91 -3.73 1.97 -10.11
CA LYS A 91 -4.95 2.77 -10.34
C LYS A 91 -4.64 4.23 -10.64
N ASN A 92 -3.56 4.76 -10.09
CA ASN A 92 -3.08 6.12 -10.34
C ASN A 92 -2.17 6.24 -11.58
N GLY A 93 -2.06 5.18 -12.39
CA GLY A 93 -1.34 5.18 -13.67
C GLY A 93 0.14 4.81 -13.59
N THR A 94 0.61 4.35 -12.44
CA THR A 94 2.00 3.89 -12.27
C THR A 94 2.06 2.37 -12.29
N LEU A 95 2.90 1.78 -13.16
CA LEU A 95 3.16 0.34 -13.16
C LEU A 95 3.83 -0.03 -11.83
N ALA A 96 3.18 -0.86 -11.04
CA ALA A 96 3.67 -1.26 -9.73
C ALA A 96 3.35 -2.72 -9.41
N GLY A 97 4.20 -3.32 -8.57
CA GLY A 97 4.04 -4.67 -8.04
C GLY A 97 4.21 -4.72 -6.52
N THR A 98 4.18 -5.92 -5.96
CA THR A 98 4.55 -6.10 -4.56
C THR A 98 6.06 -6.28 -4.42
N LEU A 99 6.64 -5.79 -3.31
CA LEU A 99 8.05 -5.96 -3.02
C LEU A 99 8.44 -7.45 -3.01
N HIS A 100 7.62 -8.29 -2.35
CA HIS A 100 7.85 -9.74 -2.32
C HIS A 100 7.91 -10.36 -3.72
N SER A 101 7.03 -9.99 -4.64
CA SER A 101 7.06 -10.52 -6.01
C SER A 101 8.29 -10.07 -6.81
N LEU A 102 8.89 -8.93 -6.44
CA LEU A 102 10.12 -8.46 -7.06
C LEU A 102 11.32 -9.32 -6.63
N ILE A 103 11.47 -9.59 -5.32
CA ILE A 103 12.70 -10.14 -4.74
C ILE A 103 12.64 -11.63 -4.39
N TYR A 104 11.44 -12.23 -4.30
CA TYR A 104 11.26 -13.64 -3.96
C TYR A 104 10.56 -14.44 -5.06
N ILE A 105 10.82 -15.75 -5.08
CA ILE A 105 10.02 -16.78 -5.75
C ILE A 105 9.42 -17.69 -4.67
N ARG A 106 8.33 -18.36 -5.01
CA ARG A 106 7.79 -19.43 -4.15
C ARG A 106 8.73 -20.62 -4.23
N ASP A 107 8.97 -21.28 -3.09
CA ASP A 107 9.64 -22.56 -3.07
C ASP A 107 8.71 -23.62 -3.69
N GLU A 108 9.17 -24.25 -4.76
CA GLU A 108 8.39 -25.29 -5.44
C GLU A 108 8.32 -26.59 -4.64
N ASP A 109 9.21 -26.78 -3.63
CA ASP A 109 9.26 -27.94 -2.74
C ASP A 109 8.32 -27.81 -1.53
N ASP A 110 7.47 -26.78 -1.49
CA ASP A 110 6.55 -26.50 -0.38
C ASP A 110 5.32 -27.44 -0.31
N PHE A 111 5.41 -28.59 -0.93
CA PHE A 111 4.37 -29.62 -0.85
C PHE A 111 4.76 -30.71 0.14
N GLU A 112 3.94 -30.97 1.13
CA GLU A 112 4.02 -32.16 1.95
C GLU A 112 3.08 -33.22 1.39
N VAL A 113 3.56 -34.46 1.34
CA VAL A 113 2.71 -35.64 1.07
C VAL A 113 2.20 -36.13 2.42
N ASN A 114 0.87 -36.06 2.64
CA ASN A 114 0.28 -36.56 3.86
C ASN A 114 0.35 -38.10 3.90
N GLU A 115 0.01 -38.71 5.04
CA GLU A 115 0.02 -40.16 5.24
C GLU A 115 -0.87 -40.93 4.24
N ASN A 116 -1.76 -40.25 3.53
CA ASN A 116 -2.65 -40.83 2.52
C ASN A 116 -2.10 -40.67 1.09
N GLY A 117 -0.89 -40.12 0.92
CA GLY A 117 -0.26 -39.92 -0.39
C GLY A 117 -0.82 -38.68 -1.15
N GLU A 118 -1.56 -37.80 -0.48
CA GLU A 118 -2.07 -36.57 -1.07
C GLU A 118 -1.10 -35.41 -0.85
N ILE A 119 -0.88 -34.63 -1.90
CA ILE A 119 -0.06 -33.40 -1.82
C ILE A 119 -0.83 -32.35 -1.00
N VAL A 120 -0.25 -31.91 0.10
CA VAL A 120 -0.79 -30.88 1.00
C VAL A 120 0.14 -29.70 1.01
N ASP A 121 -0.40 -28.50 0.77
CA ASP A 121 0.38 -27.26 0.95
C ASP A 121 0.81 -27.15 2.42
N ARG A 122 2.07 -26.84 2.66
CA ARG A 122 2.53 -26.48 4.02
C ARG A 122 1.74 -25.29 4.54
N GLU A 123 1.47 -25.28 5.85
CA GLU A 123 0.75 -24.17 6.50
C GLU A 123 1.49 -22.84 6.39
N GLU A 124 2.83 -22.86 6.25
CA GLU A 124 3.69 -21.69 6.04
C GLU A 124 4.33 -21.78 4.66
N LEU A 125 4.00 -20.85 3.79
CA LEU A 125 4.63 -20.69 2.48
C LEU A 125 6.08 -20.28 2.67
N SER A 126 7.04 -21.04 2.15
CA SER A 126 8.43 -20.65 2.09
C SER A 126 8.71 -19.83 0.82
N PHE A 127 9.59 -18.87 0.96
CA PHE A 127 10.00 -17.97 -0.11
C PHE A 127 11.51 -18.00 -0.24
N ILE A 128 11.97 -18.26 -1.46
CA ILE A 128 13.38 -18.23 -1.79
C ILE A 128 13.71 -16.87 -2.41
N LYS A 129 14.75 -16.22 -1.89
CA LYS A 129 15.26 -15.00 -2.49
C LYS A 129 15.78 -15.28 -3.90
N LYS A 130 15.40 -14.46 -4.87
CA LYS A 130 15.93 -14.56 -6.23
C LYS A 130 17.43 -14.29 -6.24
N GLU A 131 18.15 -14.93 -7.12
CA GLU A 131 19.57 -14.63 -7.35
C GLU A 131 19.74 -13.25 -8.00
N LYS A 132 18.84 -12.88 -8.91
CA LYS A 132 18.85 -11.61 -9.65
C LYS A 132 17.44 -11.04 -9.81
N ILE A 133 17.36 -9.74 -9.76
CA ILE A 133 16.21 -8.95 -10.22
C ILE A 133 16.61 -8.34 -11.58
N GLY A 134 15.73 -8.11 -12.51
CA GLY A 134 16.00 -7.75 -13.90
C GLY A 134 17.22 -6.83 -14.13
N GLU A 135 18.11 -7.21 -15.03
CA GLU A 135 19.43 -6.56 -15.28
C GLU A 135 19.35 -5.08 -15.69
N LYS A 136 18.21 -4.63 -16.20
CA LYS A 136 17.98 -3.24 -16.62
C LYS A 136 17.52 -2.32 -15.49
N ILE A 137 17.20 -2.87 -14.31
CA ILE A 137 16.68 -2.10 -13.19
C ILE A 137 17.81 -1.26 -12.58
N LYS A 138 17.64 0.05 -12.60
CA LYS A 138 18.59 1.05 -12.09
C LYS A 138 18.11 1.69 -10.79
N LEU A 139 16.78 1.68 -10.56
CA LEU A 139 16.15 2.29 -9.41
C LEU A 139 14.93 1.49 -8.99
N ILE A 140 14.86 1.17 -7.71
CA ILE A 140 13.68 0.57 -7.07
C ILE A 140 13.05 1.64 -6.20
N ILE A 141 11.75 1.90 -6.42
CA ILE A 141 10.96 2.83 -5.62
C ILE A 141 10.03 2.02 -4.74
N ILE A 142 10.17 2.19 -3.44
CA ILE A 142 9.39 1.47 -2.44
C ILE A 142 8.41 2.46 -1.79
N ASP A 143 7.13 2.37 -2.13
CA ASP A 143 6.09 3.17 -1.49
C ASP A 143 5.52 2.44 -0.27
N GLU A 144 5.07 3.18 0.74
CA GLU A 144 4.61 2.68 2.05
C GLU A 144 5.71 1.89 2.80
N ALA A 145 6.94 2.41 2.80
CA ALA A 145 8.11 1.75 3.38
C ALA A 145 8.02 1.48 4.90
N SER A 146 7.07 2.11 5.62
CA SER A 146 6.83 1.89 7.05
C SER A 146 6.51 0.43 7.42
N MET A 147 6.08 -0.37 6.44
CA MET A 147 5.68 -1.76 6.63
C MET A 147 6.80 -2.78 6.35
N ILE A 148 8.01 -2.34 6.00
CA ILE A 148 9.14 -3.21 5.69
C ILE A 148 9.88 -3.56 6.98
N ASN A 149 10.06 -4.85 7.23
CA ASN A 149 10.91 -5.33 8.31
C ASN A 149 12.39 -5.42 7.87
N GLU A 150 13.27 -5.59 8.84
CA GLU A 150 14.73 -5.59 8.61
C GLU A 150 15.20 -6.74 7.70
N ALA A 151 14.60 -7.94 7.81
CA ALA A 151 14.97 -9.08 6.98
C ALA A 151 14.69 -8.81 5.49
N VAL A 152 13.49 -8.35 5.17
CA VAL A 152 13.11 -8.00 3.79
C VAL A 152 13.93 -6.83 3.26
N LEU A 153 14.30 -5.87 4.13
CA LEU A 153 15.17 -4.77 3.77
C LEU A 153 16.56 -5.27 3.37
N ASN A 154 17.16 -6.12 4.19
CA ASN A 154 18.49 -6.67 3.92
C ASN A 154 18.50 -7.50 2.63
N ASP A 155 17.47 -8.31 2.39
CA ASP A 155 17.32 -9.05 1.15
C ASP A 155 17.21 -8.13 -0.07
N LEU A 156 16.43 -7.05 0.02
CA LEU A 156 16.32 -6.06 -1.05
C LEU A 156 17.65 -5.38 -1.34
N LEU A 157 18.35 -4.92 -0.32
CA LEU A 157 19.62 -4.21 -0.48
C LEU A 157 20.74 -5.10 -1.01
N SER A 158 20.67 -6.42 -0.79
CA SER A 158 21.68 -7.36 -1.29
C SER A 158 21.77 -7.43 -2.83
N PHE A 159 20.77 -6.93 -3.56
CA PHE A 159 20.82 -6.83 -5.02
C PHE A 159 21.68 -5.68 -5.55
N GLY A 160 22.18 -4.78 -4.69
CA GLY A 160 23.09 -3.70 -5.08
C GLY A 160 22.45 -2.59 -5.92
N VAL A 161 21.12 -2.59 -6.11
CA VAL A 161 20.39 -1.56 -6.88
C VAL A 161 20.02 -0.39 -6.00
N LYS A 162 20.08 0.85 -6.51
CA LYS A 162 19.63 2.03 -5.79
C LYS A 162 18.16 1.93 -5.41
N CYS A 163 17.85 2.24 -4.14
CA CYS A 163 16.53 2.13 -3.54
C CYS A 163 16.06 3.48 -2.98
N LEU A 164 14.93 3.98 -3.50
CA LEU A 164 14.25 5.17 -2.99
C LEU A 164 13.05 4.71 -2.15
N PHE A 165 13.14 4.89 -0.85
CA PHE A 165 12.07 4.57 0.08
C PHE A 165 11.16 5.77 0.32
N SER A 166 9.86 5.58 0.21
CA SER A 166 8.83 6.58 0.50
C SER A 166 7.91 6.06 1.60
N GLY A 167 7.65 6.89 2.60
CA GLY A 167 6.77 6.51 3.69
C GLY A 167 6.42 7.66 4.61
N ASP A 168 5.70 7.32 5.66
CA ASP A 168 5.31 8.25 6.71
C ASP A 168 5.74 7.68 8.07
N GLY A 169 6.73 8.29 8.71
CA GLY A 169 7.28 7.84 9.99
C GLY A 169 6.29 7.87 11.16
N ALA A 170 5.12 8.50 11.01
CA ALA A 170 4.05 8.48 12.02
C ALA A 170 2.98 7.42 11.75
N GLN A 171 3.07 6.67 10.64
CA GLN A 171 2.22 5.51 10.40
C GLN A 171 2.65 4.32 11.27
N LEU A 172 1.76 3.31 11.35
CA LEU A 172 2.01 2.12 12.14
C LEU A 172 3.26 1.37 11.63
N PRO A 173 4.15 0.92 12.54
CA PRO A 173 5.28 0.09 12.19
C PRO A 173 4.83 -1.27 11.66
N PRO A 174 5.75 -2.08 11.08
CA PRO A 174 5.45 -3.44 10.68
C PRO A 174 4.98 -4.29 11.86
N VAL A 175 4.15 -5.32 11.59
CA VAL A 175 3.56 -6.18 12.62
C VAL A 175 4.64 -6.90 13.44
N ASN A 176 5.73 -7.30 12.78
CA ASN A 176 6.86 -7.98 13.41
C ASN A 176 8.13 -7.16 13.15
N GLY A 177 8.62 -6.47 14.20
CA GLY A 177 9.86 -5.70 14.14
C GLY A 177 9.66 -4.18 14.02
N THR A 178 10.76 -3.50 13.75
CA THR A 178 10.83 -2.05 13.53
C THR A 178 11.21 -1.77 12.08
N CYS A 179 10.82 -0.61 11.57
CA CYS A 179 11.32 -0.10 10.31
C CYS A 179 12.43 0.93 10.60
N PRO A 180 13.71 0.56 10.51
CA PRO A 180 14.80 1.46 10.85
C PRO A 180 14.92 2.65 9.89
N LEU A 181 14.44 2.50 8.66
CA LEU A 181 14.57 3.49 7.59
C LEU A 181 13.89 4.82 7.90
N LEU A 182 12.67 4.77 8.45
CA LEU A 182 11.88 5.98 8.69
C LEU A 182 12.19 6.68 10.02
N ALA A 183 13.03 6.08 10.84
CA ALA A 183 13.53 6.72 12.07
C ALA A 183 14.45 7.91 11.76
N ASN A 184 15.30 7.77 10.72
CA ASN A 184 16.24 8.80 10.30
C ASN A 184 16.15 9.02 8.79
N PRO A 185 15.09 9.69 8.28
CA PRO A 185 14.93 9.94 6.86
C PRO A 185 15.93 10.98 6.36
N HIS A 186 16.35 10.85 5.11
CA HIS A 186 17.22 11.84 4.46
C HIS A 186 16.50 13.17 4.24
N TYR A 187 15.19 13.11 4.02
CA TYR A 187 14.35 14.30 3.97
C TYR A 187 12.92 14.00 4.42
N THR A 188 12.30 14.96 5.10
CA THR A 188 10.90 14.86 5.54
C THR A 188 10.08 15.99 4.97
N MET A 189 9.15 15.68 4.07
CA MET A 189 8.19 16.62 3.50
C MET A 189 7.09 16.93 4.53
N LYS A 190 6.92 18.22 4.83
CA LYS A 190 5.95 18.70 5.83
C LYS A 190 4.85 19.56 5.22
N GLU A 191 5.12 20.21 4.10
CA GLU A 191 4.19 21.11 3.44
C GLU A 191 3.06 20.33 2.79
N ILE A 192 1.84 20.50 3.29
CA ILE A 192 0.63 19.89 2.72
C ILE A 192 0.23 20.69 1.48
N VAL A 193 0.06 20.01 0.35
CA VAL A 193 -0.38 20.65 -0.89
C VAL A 193 -1.74 21.32 -0.66
N ARG A 194 -1.91 22.57 -1.15
CA ARG A 194 -3.10 23.41 -0.89
C ARG A 194 -4.44 22.69 -1.04
N GLN A 195 -4.59 21.89 -2.10
CA GLN A 195 -5.81 21.09 -2.31
C GLN A 195 -6.12 20.07 -1.20
N ALA A 196 -5.10 19.67 -0.41
CA ALA A 196 -5.27 18.74 0.70
C ALA A 196 -5.37 19.47 2.05
N ALA A 197 -4.88 20.71 2.16
CA ALA A 197 -4.85 21.44 3.43
C ALA A 197 -6.26 21.74 3.98
N ASP A 198 -7.22 22.01 3.10
CA ASP A 198 -8.62 22.28 3.48
C ASP A 198 -9.43 21.02 3.74
N ASN A 199 -8.84 19.83 3.56
CA ASN A 199 -9.55 18.57 3.78
C ASN A 199 -9.63 18.26 5.28
N PRO A 200 -10.85 18.17 5.88
CA PRO A 200 -11.02 17.90 7.30
C PRO A 200 -10.39 16.58 7.77
N ILE A 201 -10.28 15.58 6.88
CA ILE A 201 -9.59 14.30 7.20
C ILE A 201 -8.11 14.57 7.46
N ILE A 202 -7.46 15.39 6.62
CA ILE A 202 -6.04 15.74 6.77
C ILE A 202 -5.82 16.57 8.03
N GLN A 203 -6.74 17.48 8.35
CA GLN A 203 -6.68 18.27 9.59
C GLN A 203 -6.71 17.38 10.83
N VAL A 204 -7.69 16.47 10.92
CA VAL A 204 -7.81 15.54 12.05
C VAL A 204 -6.61 14.57 12.11
N ALA A 205 -6.13 14.09 10.98
CA ALA A 205 -4.93 13.26 10.92
C ALA A 205 -3.67 14.01 11.39
N THR A 206 -3.58 15.31 11.08
CA THR A 206 -2.47 16.16 11.54
C THR A 206 -2.52 16.37 13.05
N MET A 207 -3.71 16.63 13.62
CA MET A 207 -3.91 16.72 15.08
C MET A 207 -3.47 15.43 15.77
N ALA A 208 -3.90 14.27 15.25
CA ALA A 208 -3.51 12.97 15.78
C ALA A 208 -1.98 12.76 15.74
N ARG A 209 -1.33 13.15 14.65
CA ARG A 209 0.12 13.06 14.48
C ARG A 209 0.88 13.92 15.49
N GLN A 210 0.37 15.11 15.76
CA GLN A 210 0.98 16.06 16.70
C GLN A 210 0.67 15.73 18.16
N GLY A 211 -0.07 14.65 18.43
CA GLY A 211 -0.51 14.30 19.78
C GLY A 211 -1.51 15.29 20.37
N GLN A 212 -2.14 16.11 19.53
CA GLN A 212 -3.13 17.09 19.97
C GLN A 212 -4.45 16.40 20.32
N PRO A 213 -5.17 16.87 21.31
CA PRO A 213 -6.53 16.41 21.58
C PRO A 213 -7.41 16.63 20.34
N ILE A 214 -8.20 15.62 19.98
CA ILE A 214 -9.20 15.73 18.92
C ILE A 214 -10.57 15.89 19.56
N PRO A 215 -11.14 17.11 19.62
CA PRO A 215 -12.44 17.37 20.18
C PRO A 215 -13.55 16.59 19.47
N TYR A 216 -14.59 16.22 20.22
CA TYR A 216 -15.79 15.67 19.62
C TYR A 216 -16.55 16.75 18.86
N GLY A 217 -17.10 16.40 17.71
CA GLY A 217 -17.84 17.33 16.87
C GLY A 217 -17.62 17.09 15.38
N ASN A 218 -18.12 18.01 14.59
CA ASN A 218 -17.99 18.00 13.14
C ASN A 218 -16.78 18.84 12.71
N TYR A 219 -16.03 18.33 11.77
CA TYR A 219 -14.93 19.00 11.10
C TYR A 219 -15.31 19.12 9.62
N GLY A 220 -15.80 20.29 9.23
CA GLY A 220 -16.45 20.48 7.93
C GLY A 220 -17.64 19.54 7.76
N ASP A 221 -17.95 19.21 6.52
CA ASP A 221 -19.09 18.35 6.15
C ASP A 221 -18.74 16.87 6.04
N THR A 222 -17.45 16.52 6.17
CA THR A 222 -16.95 15.17 5.82
C THR A 222 -16.43 14.36 7.00
N VAL A 223 -16.10 14.99 8.13
CA VAL A 223 -15.57 14.29 9.31
C VAL A 223 -16.41 14.60 10.53
N CYS A 224 -16.80 13.56 11.25
CA CYS A 224 -17.47 13.68 12.54
C CYS A 224 -16.77 12.80 13.57
N VAL A 225 -16.33 13.40 14.67
CA VAL A 225 -15.73 12.71 15.81
C VAL A 225 -16.76 12.55 16.91
N ILE A 226 -17.14 11.31 17.20
CA ILE A 226 -18.23 10.99 18.14
C ILE A 226 -17.71 10.18 19.32
N ARG A 227 -18.28 10.46 20.50
CA ARG A 227 -18.05 9.65 21.69
C ARG A 227 -18.82 8.34 21.56
N ARG A 228 -18.16 7.22 21.79
CA ARG A 228 -18.76 5.89 21.64
C ARG A 228 -19.93 5.68 22.59
N GLU A 229 -19.82 6.17 23.83
CA GLU A 229 -20.83 6.03 24.90
C GLU A 229 -22.11 6.79 24.58
N GLY A 230 -22.06 7.78 23.71
CA GLY A 230 -23.21 8.57 23.27
C GLY A 230 -24.04 7.98 22.14
N LEU A 231 -23.58 6.84 21.55
CA LEU A 231 -24.27 6.21 20.42
C LEU A 231 -25.32 5.22 20.92
N SER A 232 -26.58 5.45 20.54
CA SER A 232 -27.63 4.44 20.71
C SER A 232 -27.33 3.22 19.81
N LYS A 233 -27.97 2.08 20.15
CA LYS A 233 -27.87 0.87 19.31
C LYS A 233 -28.36 1.14 17.88
N ALA A 234 -29.43 1.88 17.72
CA ALA A 234 -30.02 2.23 16.43
C ALA A 234 -29.11 3.16 15.62
N ASP A 235 -28.46 4.15 16.25
CA ASP A 235 -27.51 5.03 15.58
C ASP A 235 -26.26 4.25 15.10
N ARG A 236 -25.77 3.35 15.94
CA ARG A 236 -24.64 2.49 15.62
C ARG A 236 -24.96 1.58 14.43
N GLU A 237 -26.13 0.95 14.43
CA GLU A 237 -26.60 0.13 13.32
C GLU A 237 -26.68 0.95 12.02
N ARG A 238 -27.30 2.13 12.08
CA ARG A 238 -27.41 3.04 10.94
C ARG A 238 -26.05 3.45 10.38
N LEU A 239 -25.10 3.81 11.24
CA LEU A 239 -23.75 4.19 10.83
C LEU A 239 -23.01 3.03 10.17
N PHE A 240 -23.09 1.83 10.75
CA PHE A 240 -22.40 0.65 10.24
C PHE A 240 -22.96 0.18 8.89
N LEU A 241 -24.29 0.23 8.73
CA LEU A 241 -24.91 -0.12 7.45
C LEU A 241 -24.65 0.92 6.35
N LYS A 242 -24.41 2.17 6.72
CA LYS A 242 -24.11 3.27 5.79
C LYS A 242 -22.63 3.33 5.39
N ALA A 243 -21.74 2.79 6.21
CA ALA A 243 -20.30 2.84 5.99
C ALA A 243 -19.88 1.95 4.81
N ASP A 244 -19.07 2.48 3.89
CA ASP A 244 -18.42 1.70 2.86
C ASP A 244 -17.35 0.76 3.42
N GLN A 245 -16.69 1.19 4.49
CA GLN A 245 -15.61 0.47 5.16
C GLN A 245 -15.53 0.84 6.64
N ILE A 246 -15.41 -0.18 7.51
CA ILE A 246 -15.13 -0.01 8.94
C ILE A 246 -13.66 -0.37 9.18
N ILE A 247 -12.92 0.53 9.82
CA ILE A 247 -11.50 0.36 10.11
C ILE A 247 -11.31 0.17 11.62
N CYS A 248 -10.49 -0.81 12.01
CA CYS A 248 -10.15 -1.06 13.41
C CYS A 248 -8.72 -1.60 13.55
N GLY A 249 -8.14 -1.46 14.73
CA GLY A 249 -6.73 -1.79 14.98
C GLY A 249 -6.44 -3.28 15.23
N ARG A 250 -7.45 -4.12 15.54
CA ARG A 250 -7.23 -5.53 15.92
C ARG A 250 -8.09 -6.49 15.10
N ASN A 251 -7.50 -7.64 14.72
CA ASN A 251 -8.22 -8.69 13.99
C ASN A 251 -9.43 -9.25 14.76
N SER A 252 -9.33 -9.41 16.09
CA SER A 252 -10.46 -9.81 16.94
C SER A 252 -11.62 -8.84 16.89
N THR A 253 -11.31 -7.53 16.94
CA THR A 253 -12.32 -6.47 16.79
C THR A 253 -12.95 -6.52 15.40
N ARG A 254 -12.16 -6.68 14.34
CA ARG A 254 -12.66 -6.82 12.97
C ARG A 254 -13.65 -7.98 12.84
N ASN A 255 -13.29 -9.16 13.36
CA ASN A 255 -14.16 -10.33 13.29
C ASN A 255 -15.49 -10.08 14.01
N ARG A 256 -15.44 -9.50 15.22
CA ARG A 256 -16.63 -9.13 15.98
C ARG A 256 -17.52 -8.12 15.24
N LEU A 257 -16.90 -7.09 14.63
CA LEU A 257 -17.64 -6.07 13.86
C LEU A 257 -18.25 -6.65 12.59
N ASN A 258 -17.57 -7.58 11.92
CA ASN A 258 -18.13 -8.30 10.77
C ASN A 258 -19.38 -9.09 11.17
N ASP A 259 -19.35 -9.82 12.29
CA ASP A 259 -20.51 -10.56 12.81
C ASP A 259 -21.66 -9.61 13.18
N GLU A 260 -21.35 -8.46 13.79
CA GLU A 260 -22.33 -7.45 14.17
C GLU A 260 -23.03 -6.86 12.92
N VAL A 261 -22.26 -6.45 11.90
CA VAL A 261 -22.82 -5.91 10.65
C VAL A 261 -23.64 -6.95 9.89
N ARG A 262 -23.19 -8.23 9.91
CA ARG A 262 -24.00 -9.33 9.34
C ARG A 262 -25.33 -9.48 10.07
N GLY A 263 -25.34 -9.38 11.40
CA GLY A 263 -26.56 -9.38 12.19
C GLY A 263 -27.53 -8.25 11.79
N TYR A 264 -27.01 -7.02 11.60
CA TYR A 264 -27.79 -5.88 11.11
C TYR A 264 -28.37 -6.09 9.70
N LYS A 265 -27.69 -6.86 8.85
CA LYS A 265 -28.18 -7.25 7.54
C LYS A 265 -29.11 -8.45 7.55
N GLY A 266 -29.48 -8.99 8.71
CA GLY A 266 -30.34 -10.15 8.86
C GLY A 266 -29.68 -11.49 8.49
N LEU A 267 -28.34 -11.52 8.34
CA LEU A 267 -27.59 -12.72 8.01
C LEU A 267 -27.29 -13.54 9.27
N LYS A 268 -27.53 -14.85 9.20
CA LYS A 268 -27.32 -15.72 10.36
C LYS A 268 -25.85 -15.92 10.67
N LYS A 269 -25.49 -15.88 11.94
CA LYS A 269 -24.12 -16.10 12.43
C LYS A 269 -23.58 -17.50 12.07
N SER A 270 -24.46 -18.49 11.90
CA SER A 270 -24.15 -19.86 11.52
C SER A 270 -23.74 -20.05 10.06
N GLU A 271 -24.03 -19.06 9.19
CA GLU A 271 -23.64 -19.12 7.80
C GLU A 271 -22.17 -18.80 7.65
N ARG A 272 -21.34 -19.85 7.54
CA ARG A 272 -19.88 -19.71 7.39
C ARG A 272 -19.47 -19.20 6.01
N LEU A 273 -20.30 -19.44 5.00
CA LEU A 273 -20.03 -19.00 3.63
C LEU A 273 -20.49 -17.56 3.40
N PRO A 274 -19.82 -16.82 2.51
CA PRO A 274 -20.26 -15.50 2.11
C PRO A 274 -21.62 -15.58 1.39
N THR A 275 -22.45 -14.56 1.62
CA THR A 275 -23.72 -14.38 0.93
C THR A 275 -23.60 -13.35 -0.17
N GLU A 276 -24.58 -13.33 -1.08
CA GLU A 276 -24.62 -12.36 -2.17
C GLU A 276 -24.58 -10.91 -1.64
N GLY A 277 -23.69 -10.08 -2.23
CA GLY A 277 -23.52 -8.68 -1.83
C GLY A 277 -22.50 -8.43 -0.70
N GLU A 278 -21.95 -9.47 -0.09
CA GLU A 278 -20.84 -9.29 0.86
C GLU A 278 -19.54 -8.96 0.13
N LYS A 279 -18.77 -8.01 0.68
CA LYS A 279 -17.40 -7.71 0.22
C LYS A 279 -16.45 -8.77 0.78
N LEU A 280 -15.57 -9.26 -0.06
CA LEU A 280 -14.55 -10.23 0.33
C LEU A 280 -13.16 -9.65 0.10
N ILE A 281 -12.20 -10.07 0.94
CA ILE A 281 -10.78 -9.86 0.70
C ILE A 281 -10.07 -11.19 0.73
N CYS A 282 -9.16 -11.39 -0.22
CA CYS A 282 -8.19 -12.47 -0.15
C CYS A 282 -7.11 -12.08 0.86
N THR A 283 -6.89 -12.91 1.88
CA THR A 283 -5.91 -12.65 2.94
C THR A 283 -4.59 -13.37 2.73
N LEU A 284 -4.54 -14.31 1.80
CA LEU A 284 -3.33 -15.01 1.37
C LEU A 284 -3.08 -14.69 -0.11
N ASN A 285 -1.81 -14.56 -0.48
CA ASN A 285 -1.44 -14.42 -1.86
C ASN A 285 -1.63 -15.76 -2.57
N ASP A 286 -2.30 -15.76 -3.72
CA ASP A 286 -2.34 -16.89 -4.64
C ASP A 286 -1.31 -16.63 -5.74
N TRP A 287 -0.18 -17.32 -5.65
CA TRP A 287 0.96 -17.10 -6.54
C TRP A 287 0.81 -17.82 -7.88
N GLU A 288 0.00 -18.87 -7.93
CA GLU A 288 -0.23 -19.67 -9.13
C GLU A 288 -1.32 -19.04 -10.01
N ASN A 289 -2.35 -18.51 -9.38
CA ASN A 289 -3.48 -17.91 -10.07
C ASN A 289 -3.55 -16.41 -9.77
N ARG A 290 -3.21 -15.57 -10.73
CA ARG A 290 -3.43 -14.10 -10.62
C ARG A 290 -4.92 -13.73 -10.51
N SER A 291 -5.82 -14.71 -10.61
CA SER A 291 -7.25 -14.57 -10.43
C SER A 291 -7.83 -15.83 -9.80
N ILE A 292 -8.51 -15.69 -8.67
CA ILE A 292 -9.28 -16.79 -8.07
C ILE A 292 -10.59 -16.90 -8.84
N ARG A 293 -10.78 -18.00 -9.59
CA ARG A 293 -12.08 -18.38 -10.13
C ARG A 293 -12.90 -19.07 -9.05
N VAL A 294 -13.70 -18.33 -8.34
CA VAL A 294 -14.86 -18.89 -7.66
C VAL A 294 -15.89 -19.12 -8.75
N LYS A 295 -16.50 -20.31 -8.90
CA LYS A 295 -17.47 -20.63 -9.98
C LYS A 295 -18.40 -19.43 -10.20
N ASN A 296 -18.28 -18.75 -11.36
CA ASN A 296 -18.97 -17.53 -11.77
C ASN A 296 -18.50 -16.20 -11.09
N PHE A 297 -17.34 -16.17 -10.44
CA PHE A 297 -16.76 -14.97 -9.87
C PHE A 297 -15.26 -14.96 -10.12
N ILE A 298 -14.73 -13.86 -10.68
CA ILE A 298 -13.29 -13.66 -10.82
C ILE A 298 -12.90 -12.62 -9.77
N LEU A 299 -12.16 -13.07 -8.74
CA LEU A 299 -11.48 -12.19 -7.79
C LEU A 299 -10.10 -11.88 -8.35
N SER A 300 -9.90 -10.69 -8.87
CA SER A 300 -8.55 -10.24 -9.20
C SER A 300 -7.85 -9.77 -7.93
N MET A 301 -6.63 -10.25 -7.69
CA MET A 301 -5.78 -9.78 -6.59
C MET A 301 -5.57 -8.27 -6.72
N GLY A 302 -5.96 -7.51 -5.70
CA GLY A 302 -5.72 -6.07 -5.60
C GLY A 302 -6.77 -5.14 -6.19
N SER A 303 -7.86 -5.62 -6.79
CA SER A 303 -8.97 -4.76 -7.21
C SER A 303 -10.21 -4.96 -6.35
N SER A 304 -10.85 -3.86 -5.94
CA SER A 304 -12.19 -3.92 -5.36
C SER A 304 -13.16 -4.44 -6.42
N ALA A 305 -13.60 -5.68 -6.26
CA ALA A 305 -14.54 -6.31 -7.18
C ALA A 305 -15.86 -5.52 -7.19
N ARG A 306 -16.15 -4.84 -8.31
CA ARG A 306 -17.47 -4.29 -8.56
C ARG A 306 -18.44 -5.43 -8.91
N ARG A 307 -19.59 -5.39 -8.30
CA ARG A 307 -20.78 -6.25 -8.35
C ARG A 307 -20.93 -7.09 -9.64
N ARG A 308 -20.98 -8.41 -9.50
CA ARG A 308 -21.72 -9.31 -10.38
C ARG A 308 -22.39 -10.39 -9.53
N THR A 309 -23.62 -10.73 -9.88
CA THR A 309 -24.55 -11.61 -9.17
C THR A 309 -24.05 -13.02 -8.97
N PHE A 310 -24.24 -13.54 -7.79
CA PHE A 310 -23.87 -14.87 -7.34
C PHE A 310 -25.06 -15.83 -7.55
N ARG A 311 -24.93 -16.88 -8.34
CA ARG A 311 -25.87 -18.02 -8.36
C ARG A 311 -25.21 -19.22 -7.68
N SER A 312 -25.83 -19.70 -6.61
CA SER A 312 -25.33 -20.79 -5.77
C SER A 312 -25.34 -22.13 -6.49
N ARG A 313 -24.18 -22.73 -6.67
CA ARG A 313 -24.05 -24.21 -6.76
C ARG A 313 -22.94 -24.62 -5.77
N LYS A 314 -23.17 -25.74 -5.05
CA LYS A 314 -22.30 -26.29 -4.01
C LYS A 314 -20.81 -26.15 -4.38
N MET A 315 -20.07 -25.39 -3.59
CA MET A 315 -18.62 -25.21 -3.72
C MET A 315 -17.89 -25.97 -2.61
N ASN A 316 -16.96 -26.85 -3.02
CA ASN A 316 -15.88 -27.26 -2.15
C ASN A 316 -14.83 -26.14 -2.15
N LEU A 317 -15.03 -25.11 -1.34
CA LEU A 317 -14.01 -24.13 -1.02
C LEU A 317 -13.32 -24.61 0.25
N ARG A 318 -12.01 -24.81 0.17
CA ARG A 318 -11.22 -24.91 1.41
C ARG A 318 -11.43 -23.60 2.18
N PRO A 319 -11.85 -23.61 3.47
CA PRO A 319 -12.36 -22.43 4.19
C PRO A 319 -11.31 -21.37 4.54
N TRP A 320 -10.08 -21.50 4.10
CA TRP A 320 -8.91 -20.82 4.69
C TRP A 320 -8.51 -19.50 4.01
N ASN A 321 -8.91 -19.28 2.76
CA ASN A 321 -8.29 -18.20 1.95
C ASN A 321 -9.12 -16.93 1.77
N LEU A 322 -10.34 -16.86 2.29
CA LEU A 322 -11.21 -15.69 2.15
C LEU A 322 -11.64 -15.17 3.52
N LYS A 323 -11.19 -13.98 3.88
CA LYS A 323 -11.73 -13.23 5.02
C LYS A 323 -12.65 -12.13 4.52
N ARG A 324 -13.76 -11.94 5.23
CA ARG A 324 -14.77 -10.94 4.91
C ARG A 324 -14.33 -9.56 5.36
N ILE A 325 -14.68 -8.54 4.58
CA ILE A 325 -14.53 -7.13 4.92
C ILE A 325 -15.88 -6.47 4.73
N PHE A 326 -16.31 -5.78 5.73
CA PHE A 326 -17.40 -4.82 5.68
C PHE A 326 -16.85 -3.41 5.80
#